data_847f8f78c80d53dce50dd5d2c7d4d5b3
#
_entry.id   847f8f78c80d53dce50dd5d2c7d4d5b3
#
_cell.length_a   1.000
_cell.length_b   1.000
_cell.length_c   1.000
_cell.angle_alpha   90.00
_cell.angle_beta   90.00
_cell.angle_gamma   90.00
#
_symmetry.space_group_name_H-M   'P 1'
#
loop_
_entity.id
_entity.type
_entity.pdbx_description
1 polymer ?
#
loop_
_entity_poly.entity_id
_entity_poly.type
_entity_poly.pdbx_seq_one_letter_code
_entity_poly.pdbx_strand_id
1 'polypeptide(L)'
;MNKNIKSKLLPFTLAIVVIVLDQITKMLVVRHIPLYSIGAQFFGDFLRIVHVSNTGVAFSVGATWSETARRLLFSLIPLIVIGIVISLYFKNNDWTKLQRWSIMGIVGGGFGNLIDRFFRAEGVVDFIDVKFYGLFGLKRWPTFNVADSAVVICGILLIISFIITFMKDTKTAKAASDAQKKEVE
;
A
#
# COMPACT_ATOMS: atom_id res chain seq x y z
N MET A 1 -8.26 -29.04 6.47
CA MET A 1 -7.24 -27.99 6.29
C MET A 1 -6.85 -27.47 7.66
N ASN A 2 -5.56 -27.56 8.01
CA ASN A 2 -5.03 -27.24 9.34
C ASN A 2 -5.40 -25.78 9.71
N LYS A 3 -5.87 -25.53 10.96
CA LYS A 3 -6.30 -24.20 11.46
C LYS A 3 -5.24 -23.11 11.18
N ASN A 4 -3.98 -23.48 11.23
CA ASN A 4 -2.84 -22.59 10.98
C ASN A 4 -2.74 -22.15 9.51
N ILE A 5 -3.05 -23.01 8.56
CA ILE A 5 -3.02 -22.70 7.12
C ILE A 5 -4.18 -21.75 6.76
N LYS A 6 -5.39 -22.00 7.29
CA LYS A 6 -6.55 -21.12 7.07
C LYS A 6 -6.27 -19.69 7.54
N SER A 7 -5.66 -19.52 8.72
CA SER A 7 -5.34 -18.21 9.27
C SER A 7 -4.30 -17.44 8.44
N LYS A 8 -3.42 -18.15 7.71
CA LYS A 8 -2.44 -17.57 6.80
C LYS A 8 -3.05 -17.24 5.42
N LEU A 9 -3.98 -18.05 4.93
CA LEU A 9 -4.54 -17.86 3.59
C LEU A 9 -5.71 -16.86 3.55
N LEU A 10 -6.51 -16.78 4.61
CA LEU A 10 -7.67 -15.90 4.64
C LEU A 10 -7.34 -14.42 4.34
N PRO A 11 -6.26 -13.82 4.86
CA PRO A 11 -5.93 -12.42 4.54
C PRO A 11 -5.62 -12.16 3.05
N PHE A 12 -5.31 -13.18 2.24
CA PHE A 12 -5.15 -13.02 0.79
C PHE A 12 -6.42 -12.56 0.09
N THR A 13 -7.59 -12.80 0.70
CA THR A 13 -8.86 -12.26 0.17
C THR A 13 -8.83 -10.73 0.11
N LEU A 14 -8.20 -10.06 1.09
CA LEU A 14 -8.03 -8.60 1.05
C LEU A 14 -7.14 -8.18 -0.11
N ALA A 15 -6.02 -8.88 -0.35
CA ALA A 15 -5.16 -8.58 -1.48
C ALA A 15 -5.93 -8.69 -2.81
N ILE A 16 -6.71 -9.76 -2.97
CA ILE A 16 -7.55 -9.95 -4.17
C ILE A 16 -8.58 -8.83 -4.32
N VAL A 17 -9.28 -8.48 -3.24
CA VAL A 17 -10.29 -7.40 -3.26
C VAL A 17 -9.64 -6.07 -3.65
N VAL A 18 -8.49 -5.72 -3.06
CA VAL A 18 -7.75 -4.50 -3.38
C VAL A 18 -7.35 -4.47 -4.85
N ILE A 19 -6.76 -5.56 -5.38
CA ILE A 19 -6.36 -5.66 -6.80
C ILE A 19 -7.59 -5.47 -7.71
N VAL A 20 -8.68 -6.17 -7.42
CA VAL A 20 -9.89 -6.12 -8.26
C VAL A 20 -10.49 -4.70 -8.25
N LEU A 21 -10.65 -4.09 -7.08
CA LEU A 21 -11.18 -2.73 -6.96
C LEU A 21 -10.27 -1.72 -7.64
N ASP A 22 -8.96 -1.82 -7.47
CA ASP A 22 -7.99 -0.95 -8.11
C ASP A 22 -8.08 -1.05 -9.64
N GLN A 23 -8.06 -2.26 -10.20
CA GLN A 23 -8.09 -2.45 -11.64
C GLN A 23 -9.45 -2.08 -12.27
N ILE A 24 -10.57 -2.34 -11.56
CA ILE A 24 -11.90 -1.92 -12.05
C ILE A 24 -11.99 -0.39 -12.08
N THR A 25 -11.59 0.30 -11.01
CA THR A 25 -11.65 1.76 -10.94
C THR A 25 -10.75 2.41 -11.98
N LYS A 26 -9.52 1.92 -12.16
CA LYS A 26 -8.59 2.37 -13.21
C LYS A 26 -9.16 2.15 -14.63
N MET A 27 -9.76 0.99 -14.87
CA MET A 27 -10.41 0.71 -16.16
C MET A 27 -11.57 1.67 -16.46
N LEU A 28 -12.39 1.98 -15.44
CA LEU A 28 -13.48 2.95 -15.58
C LEU A 28 -12.93 4.35 -15.88
N VAL A 29 -11.87 4.78 -15.19
CA VAL A 29 -11.23 6.07 -15.45
C VAL A 29 -10.69 6.15 -16.87
N VAL A 30 -9.91 5.17 -17.30
CA VAL A 30 -9.34 5.12 -18.66
C VAL A 30 -10.43 5.14 -19.73
N ARG A 31 -11.56 4.48 -19.48
CA ARG A 31 -12.65 4.38 -20.46
C ARG A 31 -13.47 5.66 -20.59
N HIS A 32 -13.63 6.42 -19.50
CA HIS A 32 -14.60 7.53 -19.46
C HIS A 32 -13.95 8.91 -19.35
N ILE A 33 -12.69 9.00 -18.97
CA ILE A 33 -12.02 10.28 -18.75
C ILE A 33 -10.80 10.35 -19.67
N PRO A 34 -10.73 11.35 -20.57
CA PRO A 34 -9.55 11.54 -21.39
C PRO A 34 -8.28 11.76 -20.55
N LEU A 35 -7.14 11.30 -21.06
CA LEU A 35 -5.87 11.46 -20.36
C LEU A 35 -5.58 12.94 -20.07
N TYR A 36 -5.07 13.22 -18.87
CA TYR A 36 -4.77 14.57 -18.32
C TYR A 36 -5.99 15.49 -18.22
N SER A 37 -7.19 14.92 -18.06
CA SER A 37 -8.41 15.70 -17.87
C SER A 37 -9.11 15.41 -16.54
N ILE A 38 -10.05 16.30 -16.19
CA ILE A 38 -10.90 16.19 -15.00
C ILE A 38 -12.23 15.59 -15.45
N GLY A 39 -12.61 14.46 -14.86
CA GLY A 39 -13.88 13.81 -15.12
C GLY A 39 -14.99 14.29 -14.21
N ALA A 40 -14.71 14.51 -12.92
CA ALA A 40 -15.68 14.98 -11.95
C ALA A 40 -15.03 15.81 -10.84
N GLN A 41 -15.83 16.68 -10.22
CA GLN A 41 -15.41 17.49 -9.06
C GLN A 41 -16.49 17.43 -7.98
N PHE A 42 -16.07 17.39 -6.71
CA PHE A 42 -16.93 17.30 -5.55
C PHE A 42 -16.51 18.33 -4.50
N PHE A 43 -17.48 18.86 -3.77
CA PHE A 43 -17.27 19.88 -2.72
C PHE A 43 -16.46 21.08 -3.23
N GLY A 44 -16.96 21.67 -4.33
CA GLY A 44 -16.21 22.65 -5.12
C GLY A 44 -15.10 21.93 -5.92
N ASP A 45 -13.85 22.20 -5.59
CA ASP A 45 -12.68 21.54 -6.18
C ASP A 45 -11.83 20.77 -5.15
N PHE A 46 -12.42 20.46 -3.98
CA PHE A 46 -11.71 19.74 -2.91
C PHE A 46 -11.29 18.34 -3.35
N LEU A 47 -12.22 17.56 -3.89
CA LEU A 47 -11.97 16.24 -4.44
C LEU A 47 -12.25 16.24 -5.93
N ARG A 48 -11.31 15.75 -6.72
CA ARG A 48 -11.48 15.55 -8.16
C ARG A 48 -11.21 14.11 -8.53
N ILE A 49 -11.97 13.63 -9.50
CA ILE A 49 -11.63 12.41 -10.24
C ILE A 49 -10.99 12.86 -11.55
N VAL A 50 -9.75 12.50 -11.73
CA VAL A 50 -8.93 12.90 -12.88
C VAL A 50 -8.36 11.66 -13.56
N HIS A 51 -7.76 11.81 -14.73
CA HIS A 51 -6.99 10.75 -15.37
C HIS A 51 -5.55 11.23 -15.57
N VAL A 52 -4.66 10.75 -14.72
CA VAL A 52 -3.22 11.07 -14.78
C VAL A 52 -2.44 9.78 -14.97
N SER A 53 -1.43 9.82 -15.81
CA SER A 53 -0.48 8.71 -16.00
C SER A 53 0.78 8.97 -15.19
N ASN A 54 1.13 8.01 -14.33
CA ASN A 54 2.31 8.06 -13.49
C ASN A 54 3.37 7.06 -13.96
N THR A 55 4.38 7.58 -14.64
CA THR A 55 5.50 6.77 -15.16
C THR A 55 6.54 6.40 -14.10
N GLY A 56 6.29 6.73 -12.83
CA GLY A 56 7.20 6.44 -11.71
C GLY A 56 8.31 7.49 -11.51
N VAL A 57 8.34 8.55 -12.31
CA VAL A 57 9.33 9.65 -12.17
C VAL A 57 8.89 10.58 -11.03
N ALA A 58 8.96 10.09 -9.79
CA ALA A 58 8.82 10.94 -8.62
C ALA A 58 10.17 11.67 -8.39
N PHE A 59 10.12 12.97 -8.13
CA PHE A 59 11.29 13.81 -7.84
C PHE A 59 12.38 13.78 -8.92
N SER A 60 12.02 13.62 -10.19
CA SER A 60 12.94 13.53 -11.33
C SER A 60 13.93 12.34 -11.29
N VAL A 61 13.73 11.39 -10.40
CA VAL A 61 14.57 10.18 -10.36
C VAL A 61 14.31 9.36 -11.63
N GLY A 62 15.36 9.13 -12.40
CA GLY A 62 15.25 8.39 -13.67
C GLY A 62 14.75 9.23 -14.85
N ALA A 63 14.61 10.57 -14.72
CA ALA A 63 14.19 11.41 -15.84
C ALA A 63 15.14 11.32 -17.05
N THR A 64 16.43 11.04 -16.80
CA THR A 64 17.47 10.86 -17.84
C THR A 64 17.64 9.41 -18.29
N TRP A 65 16.95 8.46 -17.68
CA TRP A 65 17.08 7.04 -18.04
C TRP A 65 16.24 6.71 -19.28
N SER A 66 16.67 5.68 -20.01
CA SER A 66 15.83 5.15 -21.08
C SER A 66 14.49 4.68 -20.54
N GLU A 67 13.45 4.77 -21.34
CA GLU A 67 12.10 4.31 -20.96
C GLU A 67 12.11 2.85 -20.50
N THR A 68 12.86 2.00 -21.19
CA THR A 68 13.01 0.59 -20.84
C THR A 68 13.67 0.41 -19.48
N ALA A 69 14.77 1.10 -19.19
CA ALA A 69 15.46 1.01 -17.90
C ALA A 69 14.53 1.45 -16.75
N ARG A 70 13.80 2.54 -16.96
CA ARG A 70 12.83 3.07 -16.02
C ARG A 70 11.71 2.07 -15.75
N ARG A 71 11.07 1.54 -16.80
CA ARG A 71 10.01 0.53 -16.66
C ARG A 71 10.50 -0.72 -15.94
N LEU A 72 11.67 -1.22 -16.28
CA LEU A 72 12.24 -2.40 -15.61
C LEU A 72 12.50 -2.14 -14.12
N LEU A 73 13.15 -1.06 -13.76
CA LEU A 73 13.48 -0.76 -12.36
C LEU A 73 12.24 -0.54 -11.51
N PHE A 74 11.29 0.28 -11.98
CA PHE A 74 10.05 0.57 -11.24
C PHE A 74 9.06 -0.60 -11.24
N SER A 75 9.29 -1.66 -12.02
CA SER A 75 8.52 -2.90 -11.95
C SER A 75 9.23 -3.98 -11.15
N LEU A 76 10.52 -4.22 -11.40
CA LEU A 76 11.26 -5.31 -10.78
C LEU A 76 11.53 -5.06 -9.29
N ILE A 77 11.88 -3.84 -8.90
CA ILE A 77 12.15 -3.53 -7.49
C ILE A 77 10.90 -3.79 -6.62
N PRO A 78 9.71 -3.24 -6.92
CA PRO A 78 8.52 -3.57 -6.16
C PRO A 78 8.15 -5.05 -6.20
N LEU A 79 8.34 -5.74 -7.33
CA LEU A 79 8.09 -7.16 -7.44
C LEU A 79 8.99 -7.98 -6.48
N ILE A 80 10.28 -7.65 -6.43
CA ILE A 80 11.23 -8.29 -5.50
C ILE A 80 10.83 -8.01 -4.05
N VAL A 81 10.50 -6.75 -3.73
CA VAL A 81 10.06 -6.36 -2.38
C VAL A 81 8.81 -7.15 -1.96
N ILE A 82 7.82 -7.25 -2.84
CA ILE A 82 6.60 -8.04 -2.57
C ILE A 82 6.95 -9.52 -2.36
N GLY A 83 7.86 -10.08 -3.17
CA GLY A 83 8.33 -11.45 -3.00
C GLY A 83 8.99 -11.69 -1.63
N ILE A 84 9.82 -10.74 -1.19
CA ILE A 84 10.44 -10.76 0.15
C ILE A 84 9.37 -10.70 1.24
N VAL A 85 8.42 -9.77 1.12
CA VAL A 85 7.32 -9.59 2.10
C VAL A 85 6.48 -10.86 2.22
N ILE A 86 6.11 -11.48 1.10
CA ILE A 86 5.35 -12.75 1.09
C ILE A 86 6.19 -13.88 1.71
N SER A 87 7.49 -13.96 1.40
CA SER A 87 8.38 -14.95 2.01
C SER A 87 8.45 -14.81 3.52
N LEU A 88 8.64 -13.59 4.02
CA LEU A 88 8.66 -13.28 5.46
C LEU A 88 7.30 -13.55 6.11
N TYR A 89 6.20 -13.26 5.43
CA TYR A 89 4.85 -13.54 5.89
C TYR A 89 4.63 -15.03 6.19
N PHE A 90 5.09 -15.91 5.32
CA PHE A 90 4.95 -17.36 5.53
C PHE A 90 5.95 -17.93 6.53
N LYS A 91 7.17 -17.40 6.58
CA LYS A 91 8.21 -17.85 7.53
C LYS A 91 7.89 -17.52 8.97
N ASN A 92 7.32 -16.35 9.23
CA ASN A 92 6.99 -15.95 10.59
C ASN A 92 5.57 -16.41 11.00
N ASN A 93 5.49 -17.12 12.13
CA ASN A 93 4.23 -17.58 12.69
C ASN A 93 3.62 -16.62 13.72
N ASP A 94 4.38 -15.65 14.21
CA ASP A 94 4.01 -14.76 15.33
C ASP A 94 3.20 -13.53 14.90
N TRP A 95 2.95 -13.38 13.59
CA TRP A 95 2.12 -12.29 13.10
C TRP A 95 0.74 -12.30 13.76
N THR A 96 0.35 -11.16 14.35
CA THR A 96 -1.02 -10.94 14.83
C THR A 96 -2.02 -10.97 13.65
N LYS A 97 -3.30 -11.10 13.95
CA LYS A 97 -4.34 -11.02 12.90
C LYS A 97 -4.25 -9.69 12.15
N LEU A 98 -4.13 -8.57 12.87
CA LEU A 98 -4.05 -7.23 12.25
C LEU A 98 -2.84 -7.13 11.32
N GLN A 99 -1.66 -7.59 11.75
CA GLN A 99 -0.46 -7.60 10.93
C GLN A 99 -0.65 -8.42 9.64
N ARG A 100 -1.26 -9.62 9.74
CA ARG A 100 -1.53 -10.46 8.56
C ARG A 100 -2.42 -9.77 7.53
N TRP A 101 -3.50 -9.13 7.98
CA TRP A 101 -4.40 -8.41 7.09
C TRP A 101 -3.73 -7.16 6.50
N SER A 102 -3.00 -6.40 7.30
CA SER A 102 -2.27 -5.21 6.84
C SER A 102 -1.20 -5.57 5.80
N ILE A 103 -0.42 -6.63 6.04
CA ILE A 103 0.59 -7.10 5.07
C ILE A 103 -0.09 -7.46 3.73
N MET A 104 -1.22 -8.17 3.77
CA MET A 104 -1.91 -8.56 2.54
C MET A 104 -2.57 -7.37 1.83
N GLY A 105 -3.02 -6.35 2.55
CA GLY A 105 -3.47 -5.10 1.93
C GLY A 105 -2.34 -4.35 1.22
N ILE A 106 -1.14 -4.29 1.82
CA ILE A 106 0.07 -3.74 1.18
C ILE A 106 0.45 -4.54 -0.06
N VAL A 107 0.45 -5.86 0.04
CA VAL A 107 0.73 -6.77 -1.10
C VAL A 107 -0.28 -6.56 -2.22
N GLY A 108 -1.57 -6.44 -1.90
CA GLY A 108 -2.63 -6.18 -2.88
C GLY A 108 -2.44 -4.83 -3.60
N GLY A 109 -2.15 -3.76 -2.86
CA GLY A 109 -1.87 -2.45 -3.45
C GLY A 109 -0.59 -2.46 -4.30
N GLY A 110 0.46 -3.12 -3.83
CA GLY A 110 1.68 -3.31 -4.61
C GLY A 110 1.43 -4.02 -5.94
N PHE A 111 0.67 -5.11 -5.94
CA PHE A 111 0.29 -5.83 -7.16
C PHE A 111 -0.63 -5.00 -8.06
N GLY A 112 -1.59 -4.24 -7.51
CA GLY A 112 -2.45 -3.35 -8.29
C GLY A 112 -1.63 -2.40 -9.18
N ASN A 113 -0.64 -1.73 -8.60
CA ASN A 113 0.25 -0.84 -9.36
C ASN A 113 1.26 -1.59 -10.24
N LEU A 114 1.68 -2.81 -9.89
CA LEU A 114 2.53 -3.63 -10.75
C LEU A 114 1.83 -4.06 -12.03
N ILE A 115 0.55 -4.42 -11.98
CA ILE A 115 -0.24 -4.76 -13.17
C ILE A 115 -0.17 -3.62 -14.18
N ASP A 116 -0.39 -2.37 -13.75
CA ASP A 116 -0.29 -1.23 -14.66
C ASP A 116 1.11 -1.10 -15.27
N ARG A 117 2.16 -1.21 -14.44
CA ARG A 117 3.55 -1.09 -14.92
C ARG A 117 3.95 -2.15 -15.93
N PHE A 118 3.40 -3.35 -15.82
CA PHE A 118 3.67 -4.42 -16.80
C PHE A 118 2.81 -4.34 -18.05
N PHE A 119 1.55 -3.93 -17.93
CA PHE A 119 0.58 -4.06 -19.02
C PHE A 119 0.12 -2.73 -19.63
N ARG A 120 0.43 -1.56 -19.01
CA ARG A 120 0.10 -0.24 -19.56
C ARG A 120 1.38 0.48 -19.99
N ALA A 121 1.39 0.92 -21.25
CA ALA A 121 2.53 1.66 -21.80
C ALA A 121 2.70 3.03 -21.12
N GLU A 122 1.60 3.67 -20.79
CA GLU A 122 1.56 5.00 -20.18
C GLU A 122 1.98 4.99 -18.70
N GLY A 123 2.06 3.82 -18.05
CA GLY A 123 2.37 3.67 -16.62
C GLY A 123 1.15 3.47 -15.73
N VAL A 124 1.28 3.85 -14.45
CA VAL A 124 0.21 3.68 -13.45
C VAL A 124 -0.88 4.74 -13.64
N VAL A 125 -2.14 4.33 -13.60
CA VAL A 125 -3.30 5.23 -13.66
C VAL A 125 -3.60 5.78 -12.26
N ASP A 126 -3.43 7.10 -12.08
CA ASP A 126 -3.77 7.82 -10.86
C ASP A 126 -4.99 8.71 -11.12
N PHE A 127 -5.95 8.72 -10.18
CA PHE A 127 -7.23 9.36 -10.47
C PHE A 127 -7.87 10.09 -9.27
N ILE A 128 -7.37 9.93 -8.07
CA ILE A 128 -7.87 10.63 -6.88
C ILE A 128 -6.99 11.84 -6.65
N ASP A 129 -7.56 13.04 -6.81
CA ASP A 129 -6.86 14.32 -6.65
C ASP A 129 -7.53 15.15 -5.55
N VAL A 130 -6.80 15.39 -4.45
CA VAL A 130 -7.31 16.07 -3.25
C VAL A 130 -6.62 17.41 -3.07
N LYS A 131 -7.41 18.47 -2.81
CA LYS A 131 -6.91 19.82 -2.51
C LYS A 131 -6.35 19.88 -1.09
N PHE A 132 -5.11 20.34 -0.97
CA PHE A 132 -4.38 20.38 0.29
C PHE A 132 -4.20 21.80 0.85
N TYR A 133 -4.75 22.80 0.16
CA TYR A 133 -4.81 24.21 0.57
C TYR A 133 -3.46 24.83 0.96
N GLY A 134 -2.35 24.32 0.48
CA GLY A 134 -1.00 24.79 0.82
C GLY A 134 -0.37 24.09 2.03
N LEU A 135 -1.04 23.12 2.65
CA LEU A 135 -0.48 22.32 3.73
C LEU A 135 0.80 21.60 3.24
N PHE A 136 1.87 21.66 4.00
CA PHE A 136 3.21 21.19 3.61
C PHE A 136 3.74 21.79 2.30
N GLY A 137 3.29 23.00 1.92
CA GLY A 137 3.65 23.64 0.65
C GLY A 137 2.94 23.09 -0.57
N LEU A 138 2.03 22.13 -0.42
CA LEU A 138 1.29 21.49 -1.50
C LEU A 138 -0.08 22.13 -1.70
N LYS A 139 -0.35 22.67 -2.89
CA LYS A 139 -1.70 23.14 -3.27
C LYS A 139 -2.67 21.95 -3.37
N ARG A 140 -2.20 20.83 -3.91
CA ARG A 140 -2.90 19.55 -4.02
C ARG A 140 -1.98 18.43 -3.59
N TRP A 141 -2.55 17.36 -3.06
CA TRP A 141 -1.82 16.11 -2.80
C TRP A 141 -1.44 15.45 -4.14
N PRO A 142 -0.28 14.81 -4.26
CA PRO A 142 0.01 14.00 -5.44
C PRO A 142 -1.14 13.04 -5.74
N THR A 143 -1.59 13.02 -6.99
CA THR A 143 -2.70 12.17 -7.43
C THR A 143 -2.37 10.71 -7.14
N PHE A 144 -3.35 9.94 -6.68
CA PHE A 144 -3.19 8.56 -6.26
C PHE A 144 -4.39 7.69 -6.68
N ASN A 145 -4.34 6.40 -6.38
CA ASN A 145 -5.35 5.42 -6.74
C ASN A 145 -5.75 4.54 -5.54
N VAL A 146 -6.58 3.51 -5.79
CA VAL A 146 -7.04 2.56 -4.75
C VAL A 146 -5.88 1.74 -4.20
N ALA A 147 -4.94 1.32 -5.05
CA ALA A 147 -3.76 0.55 -4.64
C ALA A 147 -2.89 1.36 -3.65
N ASP A 148 -2.61 2.63 -3.96
CA ASP A 148 -1.84 3.54 -3.09
C ASP A 148 -2.56 3.75 -1.74
N SER A 149 -3.88 3.95 -1.78
CA SER A 149 -4.71 4.08 -0.58
C SER A 149 -4.59 2.84 0.32
N ALA A 150 -4.63 1.66 -0.27
CA ALA A 150 -4.49 0.40 0.46
C ALA A 150 -3.10 0.26 1.08
N VAL A 151 -2.03 0.61 0.34
CA VAL A 151 -0.65 0.59 0.87
C VAL A 151 -0.51 1.53 2.06
N VAL A 152 -1.00 2.77 1.94
CA VAL A 152 -0.88 3.77 3.01
C VAL A 152 -1.70 3.37 4.24
N ILE A 153 -2.98 3.03 4.07
CA ILE A 153 -3.86 2.65 5.20
C ILE A 153 -3.33 1.40 5.90
N CYS A 154 -3.01 0.36 5.14
CA CYS A 154 -2.49 -0.88 5.70
C CYS A 154 -1.09 -0.72 6.28
N GLY A 155 -0.26 0.17 5.73
CA GLY A 155 1.04 0.54 6.30
C GLY A 155 0.90 1.19 7.67
N ILE A 156 -0.01 2.14 7.81
CA ILE A 156 -0.33 2.78 9.11
C ILE A 156 -0.84 1.74 10.12
N LEU A 157 -1.78 0.88 9.72
CA LEU A 157 -2.31 -0.17 10.59
C LEU A 157 -1.23 -1.17 11.03
N LEU A 158 -0.29 -1.50 10.15
CA LEU A 158 0.83 -2.36 10.46
C LEU A 158 1.75 -1.73 11.51
N ILE A 159 2.09 -0.45 11.34
CA ILE A 159 2.91 0.31 12.30
C ILE A 159 2.20 0.38 13.67
N ILE A 160 0.93 0.73 13.69
CA ILE A 160 0.13 0.77 14.93
C ILE A 160 0.14 -0.60 15.62
N SER A 161 -0.03 -1.69 14.84
CA SER A 161 -0.01 -3.04 15.41
C SER A 161 1.34 -3.40 16.02
N PHE A 162 2.45 -3.01 15.40
CA PHE A 162 3.78 -3.20 15.99
C PHE A 162 3.95 -2.43 17.30
N ILE A 163 3.54 -1.16 17.33
CA ILE A 163 3.59 -0.35 18.56
C ILE A 163 2.79 -1.01 19.69
N ILE A 164 1.56 -1.45 19.40
CA ILE A 164 0.71 -2.12 20.40
C ILE A 164 1.38 -3.41 20.91
N THR A 165 1.93 -4.22 20.02
CA THR A 165 2.61 -5.47 20.40
C THR A 165 3.82 -5.17 21.28
N PHE A 166 4.67 -4.27 20.86
CA PHE A 166 5.85 -3.85 21.62
C PHE A 166 5.51 -3.35 23.03
N MET A 167 4.47 -2.51 23.15
CA MET A 167 4.02 -2.01 24.46
C MET A 167 3.51 -3.12 25.38
N LYS A 168 2.83 -4.14 24.83
CA LYS A 168 2.37 -5.29 25.59
C LYS A 168 3.55 -6.13 26.10
N ASP A 169 4.50 -6.43 25.23
CA ASP A 169 5.66 -7.24 25.59
C ASP A 169 6.51 -6.56 26.67
N THR A 170 6.71 -5.25 26.56
CA THR A 170 7.43 -4.45 27.56
C THR A 170 6.73 -4.46 28.92
N LYS A 171 5.39 -4.33 28.96
CA LYS A 171 4.61 -4.42 30.22
C LYS A 171 4.71 -5.79 30.85
N THR A 172 4.64 -6.85 30.05
CA THR A 172 4.74 -8.24 30.54
C THR A 172 6.12 -8.52 31.10
N ALA A 173 7.18 -8.08 30.39
CA ALA A 173 8.56 -8.23 30.86
C ALA A 173 8.81 -7.48 32.19
N LYS A 174 8.26 -6.26 32.33
CA LYS A 174 8.39 -5.49 33.58
C LYS A 174 7.66 -6.17 34.73
N ALA A 175 6.42 -6.63 34.53
CA ALA A 175 5.66 -7.32 35.55
C ALA A 175 6.35 -8.62 36.01
N ALA A 176 6.97 -9.37 35.11
CA ALA A 176 7.74 -10.56 35.44
C ALA A 176 8.99 -10.23 36.28
N SER A 177 9.72 -9.15 35.91
CA SER A 177 10.88 -8.67 36.69
C SER A 177 10.51 -8.23 38.09
N ASP A 178 9.40 -7.50 38.26
CA ASP A 178 8.92 -7.00 39.55
C ASP A 178 8.42 -8.17 40.45
N ALA A 179 7.82 -9.21 39.88
CA ALA A 179 7.42 -10.41 40.59
C ALA A 179 8.64 -11.19 41.13
N GLN A 180 9.65 -11.36 40.29
CA GLN A 180 10.87 -12.09 40.64
C GLN A 180 11.69 -11.38 41.76
N LYS A 181 11.67 -10.03 41.80
CA LYS A 181 12.29 -9.29 42.89
C LYS A 181 11.60 -9.50 44.24
N LYS A 182 10.27 -9.62 44.26
CA LYS A 182 9.48 -9.85 45.49
C LYS A 182 9.61 -11.27 46.05
N GLU A 183 10.03 -12.25 45.26
CA GLU A 183 10.28 -13.61 45.73
C GLU A 183 11.67 -13.79 46.36
N VAL A 184 12.57 -12.83 46.14
CA VAL A 184 13.97 -12.86 46.65
C VAL A 184 14.14 -12.02 47.93
N GLU A 185 13.17 -11.17 48.27
CA GLU A 185 13.07 -10.41 49.52
C GLU A 185 12.26 -11.19 50.58
#